data_cda8257cf9aa88673e810c343fae6576
#
_entry.id   cda8257cf9aa88673e810c343fae6576
#
_cell.length_a   1.000
_cell.length_b   1.000
_cell.length_c   1.000
_cell.angle_alpha   90.00
_cell.angle_beta   90.00
_cell.angle_gamma   90.00
#
_symmetry.space_group_name_H-M   'P 1'
#
loop_
_entity.id
_entity.type
_entity.pdbx_description
1 polymer ?
#
loop_
_entity_poly.entity_id
_entity_poly.type
_entity_poly.pdbx_seq_one_letter_code
_entity_poly.pdbx_strand_id
1 'polypeptide(L)'
;MALLLAVGGAIWFHQYAKVTPPELSQDVLTAITRGEKSGRVMATTQLLDPTSPQLVDSTSPQLLDPSAAPQRSAWVARVMESLEDDSKDEVRQMGITTRSANEYWLSLPDGSLVHLNYNTRVIYPEVFVGQTRDVILEGEAYFMVAKDRRHPFVVHTAAGETRVYGTEFNINTREDTTEVVLVRGSISVTPTNGSEQMLTPGQKCSLFNAQCSLEEVDTAPYVAWNTGTFVFDNVPLQQLMDVLSHWYGFEVSFVSEEAREKHFTGELDRYGSIKPTLEAIANVTGLHLYIENGAIVIEN
;
A
#
# COMPACT_ATOMS: atom_id res chain seq x y z
N MET A 1 12.68 11.26 -29.93
CA MET A 1 12.90 11.42 -28.48
C MET A 1 11.88 10.66 -27.60
N ALA A 2 10.79 10.15 -28.14
CA ALA A 2 9.79 9.38 -27.39
C ALA A 2 10.19 7.89 -27.14
N LEU A 3 11.11 7.34 -27.93
CA LEU A 3 11.51 5.93 -27.82
C LEU A 3 12.46 5.64 -26.62
N LEU A 4 13.22 6.64 -26.17
CA LEU A 4 14.16 6.48 -25.05
C LEU A 4 13.48 6.45 -23.67
N LEU A 5 12.30 7.05 -23.52
CA LEU A 5 11.55 7.03 -22.27
C LEU A 5 10.80 5.69 -22.07
N ALA A 6 10.36 5.05 -23.16
CA ALA A 6 9.74 3.73 -23.09
C ALA A 6 10.76 2.63 -22.74
N VAL A 7 12.01 2.77 -23.22
CA VAL A 7 13.10 1.83 -22.89
C VAL A 7 13.56 2.01 -21.45
N GLY A 8 13.62 3.24 -20.93
CA GLY A 8 13.98 3.51 -19.53
C GLY A 8 12.96 2.93 -18.54
N GLY A 9 11.66 3.08 -18.82
CA GLY A 9 10.59 2.51 -18.01
C GLY A 9 10.58 0.98 -18.04
N ALA A 10 10.79 0.39 -19.21
CA ALA A 10 10.87 -1.07 -19.35
C ALA A 10 12.13 -1.67 -18.70
N ILE A 11 13.26 -0.97 -18.75
CA ILE A 11 14.50 -1.38 -18.09
C ILE A 11 14.34 -1.27 -16.58
N TRP A 12 13.73 -0.19 -16.08
CA TRP A 12 13.45 0.01 -14.67
C TRP A 12 12.50 -1.07 -14.13
N PHE A 13 11.41 -1.34 -14.84
CA PHE A 13 10.45 -2.40 -14.51
C PHE A 13 11.11 -3.79 -14.54
N HIS A 14 11.98 -4.06 -15.52
CA HIS A 14 12.68 -5.34 -15.63
C HIS A 14 13.75 -5.53 -14.54
N GLN A 15 14.34 -4.45 -14.04
CA GLN A 15 15.31 -4.47 -12.94
C GLN A 15 14.63 -4.69 -11.59
N TYR A 16 13.43 -4.11 -11.37
CA TYR A 16 12.63 -4.37 -10.18
C TYR A 16 11.95 -5.76 -10.18
N ALA A 17 11.52 -6.24 -11.34
CA ALA A 17 10.97 -7.59 -11.48
C ALA A 17 11.98 -8.72 -11.18
N LYS A 18 13.27 -8.41 -11.08
CA LYS A 18 14.36 -9.37 -10.77
C LYS A 18 14.82 -9.33 -9.32
N VAL A 19 14.21 -8.52 -8.45
CA VAL A 19 14.52 -8.57 -7.02
C VAL A 19 13.92 -9.85 -6.47
N THR A 20 14.70 -10.91 -6.46
CA THR A 20 14.40 -12.13 -5.69
C THR A 20 14.36 -11.71 -4.23
N PRO A 21 13.25 -11.96 -3.50
CA PRO A 21 13.21 -11.64 -2.08
C PRO A 21 14.37 -12.32 -1.37
N PRO A 22 15.10 -11.65 -0.48
CA PRO A 22 16.15 -12.30 0.29
C PRO A 22 15.54 -13.44 1.12
N GLU A 23 16.21 -14.58 1.11
CA GLU A 23 15.82 -15.71 1.96
C GLU A 23 15.90 -15.28 3.43
N LEU A 24 14.81 -15.44 4.16
CA LEU A 24 14.82 -15.29 5.61
C LEU A 24 15.83 -16.27 6.22
N SER A 25 16.62 -15.84 7.20
CA SER A 25 17.55 -16.73 7.86
C SER A 25 16.80 -17.91 8.47
N GLN A 26 17.41 -19.11 8.48
CA GLN A 26 16.78 -20.33 8.98
C GLN A 26 16.29 -20.21 10.42
N ASP A 27 16.90 -19.35 11.23
CA ASP A 27 16.51 -19.09 12.61
C ASP A 27 15.18 -18.36 12.75
N VAL A 28 14.92 -17.40 11.86
CA VAL A 28 13.64 -16.68 11.76
C VAL A 28 12.58 -17.57 11.08
N LEU A 29 12.97 -18.37 10.08
CA LEU A 29 12.08 -19.36 9.46
C LEU A 29 11.66 -20.43 10.47
N THR A 30 12.51 -20.84 11.39
CA THR A 30 12.16 -21.83 12.41
C THR A 30 11.25 -21.24 13.49
N ALA A 31 11.38 -19.94 13.80
CA ALA A 31 10.50 -19.24 14.74
C ALA A 31 9.12 -18.92 14.13
N ILE A 32 9.07 -18.62 12.84
CA ILE A 32 7.84 -18.27 12.09
C ILE A 32 7.12 -19.49 11.53
N THR A 33 7.81 -20.63 11.27
CA THR A 33 7.26 -21.83 10.62
C THR A 33 6.34 -22.69 11.50
N ARG A 34 6.03 -22.30 12.74
CA ARG A 34 4.92 -22.93 13.48
C ARG A 34 3.56 -22.29 13.22
N GLY A 35 3.49 -21.21 12.47
CA GLY A 35 2.27 -20.58 11.99
C GLY A 35 2.47 -20.13 10.54
N GLU A 36 1.93 -20.87 9.60
CA GLU A 36 1.72 -20.62 8.18
C GLU A 36 2.72 -19.73 7.39
N LYS A 37 3.28 -20.35 6.35
CA LYS A 37 4.16 -19.83 5.31
C LYS A 37 3.85 -18.40 4.89
N SER A 38 4.69 -17.45 5.27
CA SER A 38 4.74 -16.15 4.61
C SER A 38 5.42 -16.33 3.23
N GLY A 39 4.61 -16.57 2.20
CA GLY A 39 5.06 -16.56 0.82
C GLY A 39 5.13 -15.15 0.30
N ARG A 40 6.32 -14.59 0.17
CA ARG A 40 6.53 -13.44 -0.70
C ARG A 40 6.28 -13.90 -2.14
N VAL A 41 5.23 -13.41 -2.77
CA VAL A 41 4.96 -13.67 -4.18
C VAL A 41 4.94 -12.35 -4.92
N MET A 42 5.92 -12.17 -5.79
CA MET A 42 5.86 -11.25 -6.91
C MET A 42 4.96 -11.90 -7.96
N ALA A 43 3.69 -11.53 -8.03
CA ALA A 43 2.77 -12.11 -8.97
C ALA A 43 2.92 -11.51 -10.36
N THR A 44 3.17 -12.37 -11.32
CA THR A 44 3.06 -12.06 -12.75
C THR A 44 1.58 -12.22 -13.15
N THR A 45 1.04 -11.26 -13.86
CA THR A 45 -0.34 -11.26 -14.37
C THR A 45 -0.61 -12.49 -15.22
N GLN A 46 -1.45 -13.41 -14.75
CA GLN A 46 -2.08 -14.42 -15.58
C GLN A 46 -3.61 -14.27 -15.50
N LEU A 47 -4.23 -14.11 -16.65
CA LEU A 47 -5.69 -14.21 -16.80
C LEU A 47 -6.15 -15.62 -16.39
N LEU A 48 -7.04 -15.72 -15.43
CA LEU A 48 -7.64 -16.98 -15.02
C LEU A 48 -9.02 -17.18 -15.67
N ASP A 49 -9.24 -18.40 -16.15
CA ASP A 49 -10.49 -18.89 -16.69
C ASP A 49 -11.62 -18.86 -15.63
N PRO A 50 -12.80 -18.27 -15.90
CA PRO A 50 -13.87 -18.08 -14.92
C PRO A 50 -14.60 -19.35 -14.48
N THR A 51 -14.23 -20.54 -14.95
CA THR A 51 -15.03 -21.76 -14.75
C THR A 51 -14.47 -22.78 -13.75
N SER A 52 -13.36 -22.53 -13.06
CA SER A 52 -12.77 -23.50 -12.13
C SER A 52 -12.59 -22.93 -10.71
N PRO A 53 -13.25 -23.52 -9.69
CA PRO A 53 -13.02 -23.15 -8.30
C PRO A 53 -11.77 -23.85 -7.78
N GLN A 54 -10.60 -23.26 -7.98
CA GLN A 54 -9.37 -23.73 -7.32
C GLN A 54 -8.96 -22.76 -6.23
N LEU A 55 -8.41 -23.31 -5.13
CA LEU A 55 -7.81 -22.58 -4.03
C LEU A 55 -6.91 -21.48 -4.58
N VAL A 56 -7.36 -20.24 -4.47
CA VAL A 56 -6.67 -19.07 -4.98
C VAL A 56 -5.52 -18.76 -4.04
N ASP A 57 -4.31 -18.90 -4.54
CA ASP A 57 -3.14 -18.31 -3.92
C ASP A 57 -3.39 -16.79 -3.76
N SER A 58 -3.19 -16.26 -2.58
CA SER A 58 -3.65 -14.96 -2.10
C SER A 58 -3.05 -13.73 -2.81
N THR A 59 -2.45 -13.93 -3.96
CA THR A 59 -1.68 -12.93 -4.72
C THR A 59 -2.16 -12.69 -6.15
N SER A 60 -3.19 -13.42 -6.60
CA SER A 60 -3.77 -13.20 -7.94
C SER A 60 -4.95 -12.25 -7.89
N PRO A 61 -5.15 -11.39 -8.92
CA PRO A 61 -6.35 -10.58 -9.05
C PRO A 61 -7.59 -11.46 -8.99
N GLN A 62 -8.49 -11.18 -8.07
CA GLN A 62 -9.75 -11.91 -7.96
C GLN A 62 -10.85 -11.13 -8.67
N LEU A 63 -11.55 -11.83 -9.56
CA LEU A 63 -12.84 -11.34 -10.05
C LEU A 63 -13.77 -11.21 -8.84
N LEU A 64 -14.30 -10.03 -8.58
CA LEU A 64 -15.30 -9.87 -7.54
C LEU A 64 -16.60 -10.49 -8.04
N ASP A 65 -16.99 -11.61 -7.42
CA ASP A 65 -18.34 -12.14 -7.57
C ASP A 65 -19.29 -11.16 -6.84
N PRO A 66 -20.21 -10.49 -7.54
CA PRO A 66 -21.17 -9.58 -6.93
C PRO A 66 -22.06 -10.27 -5.88
N SER A 67 -22.24 -11.60 -5.99
CA SER A 67 -23.06 -12.41 -5.07
C SER A 67 -22.29 -12.94 -3.86
N ALA A 68 -20.97 -13.06 -3.95
CA ALA A 68 -20.09 -13.56 -2.91
C ALA A 68 -19.45 -12.40 -2.10
N ALA A 69 -20.25 -11.48 -1.58
CA ALA A 69 -19.78 -10.37 -0.79
C ALA A 69 -19.37 -10.79 0.65
N PRO A 70 -18.09 -11.03 0.96
CA PRO A 70 -17.66 -10.93 2.33
C PRO A 70 -17.61 -9.42 2.64
N GLN A 71 -18.56 -8.97 3.47
CA GLN A 71 -18.56 -7.69 4.20
C GLN A 71 -17.87 -6.52 3.46
N ARG A 72 -18.48 -6.05 2.37
CA ARG A 72 -18.14 -4.73 1.82
C ARG A 72 -18.51 -3.71 2.88
N SER A 73 -17.58 -2.81 3.22
CA SER A 73 -17.92 -1.66 4.03
C SER A 73 -19.06 -0.89 3.34
N ALA A 74 -20.00 -0.36 4.12
CA ALA A 74 -21.20 0.28 3.57
C ALA A 74 -20.87 1.46 2.64
N TRP A 75 -19.72 2.10 2.81
CA TRP A 75 -19.27 3.19 1.94
C TRP A 75 -18.83 2.68 0.56
N VAL A 76 -18.12 1.53 0.48
CA VAL A 76 -17.72 0.90 -0.79
C VAL A 76 -18.97 0.56 -1.62
N ALA A 77 -19.99 -0.02 -0.99
CA ALA A 77 -21.24 -0.34 -1.69
C ALA A 77 -21.88 0.93 -2.28
N ARG A 78 -21.93 2.03 -1.52
CA ARG A 78 -22.47 3.32 -2.00
C ARG A 78 -21.68 3.93 -3.15
N VAL A 79 -20.34 3.86 -3.08
CA VAL A 79 -19.50 4.35 -4.19
C VAL A 79 -19.73 3.51 -5.43
N MET A 80 -19.76 2.19 -5.32
CA MET A 80 -20.03 1.33 -6.47
C MET A 80 -21.40 1.60 -7.10
N GLU A 81 -22.46 1.75 -6.30
CA GLU A 81 -23.80 2.14 -6.76
C GLU A 81 -23.79 3.50 -7.48
N SER A 82 -23.01 4.47 -6.99
CA SER A 82 -22.90 5.79 -7.64
C SER A 82 -22.11 5.78 -8.96
N LEU A 83 -21.30 4.75 -9.20
CA LEU A 83 -20.52 4.57 -10.43
C LEU A 83 -21.27 3.74 -11.48
N GLU A 84 -22.38 3.08 -11.12
CA GLU A 84 -23.24 2.38 -12.07
C GLU A 84 -23.98 3.42 -12.93
N ASP A 85 -23.70 3.41 -14.24
CA ASP A 85 -24.38 4.25 -15.23
C ASP A 85 -25.53 3.44 -15.86
N ASP A 86 -26.77 3.91 -15.73
CA ASP A 86 -28.01 3.27 -16.24
C ASP A 86 -28.01 2.95 -17.75
N SER A 87 -26.98 3.33 -18.50
CA SER A 87 -26.96 3.29 -19.96
C SER A 87 -26.01 2.28 -20.59
N LYS A 88 -25.25 1.46 -19.81
CA LYS A 88 -24.14 0.68 -20.35
C LYS A 88 -24.09 -0.77 -19.91
N ASP A 89 -23.52 -1.60 -20.80
CA ASP A 89 -23.14 -2.98 -20.53
C ASP A 89 -22.43 -3.09 -19.16
N GLU A 90 -22.80 -4.09 -18.40
CA GLU A 90 -22.31 -4.37 -17.06
C GLU A 90 -20.77 -4.55 -17.08
N VAL A 91 -20.02 -3.51 -16.73
CA VAL A 91 -18.56 -3.58 -16.66
C VAL A 91 -18.15 -4.34 -15.43
N ARG A 92 -17.41 -5.43 -15.65
CA ARG A 92 -16.90 -6.25 -14.55
C ARG A 92 -16.00 -5.46 -13.63
N GLN A 93 -16.22 -5.63 -12.34
CA GLN A 93 -15.33 -5.08 -11.31
C GLN A 93 -14.28 -6.11 -10.92
N MET A 94 -13.03 -5.68 -10.91
CA MET A 94 -11.87 -6.44 -10.47
C MET A 94 -11.49 -6.02 -9.06
N GLY A 95 -10.92 -6.93 -8.28
CA GLY A 95 -10.44 -6.59 -6.94
C GLY A 95 -9.14 -7.32 -6.63
N ILE A 96 -8.24 -6.62 -5.97
CA ILE A 96 -7.00 -7.18 -5.42
C ILE A 96 -6.93 -6.85 -3.95
N THR A 97 -6.52 -7.83 -3.14
CA THR A 97 -6.28 -7.64 -1.72
C THR A 97 -4.91 -8.22 -1.37
N THR A 98 -4.05 -7.39 -0.79
CA THR A 98 -2.79 -7.83 -0.18
C THR A 98 -3.05 -8.13 1.31
N ARG A 99 -2.30 -9.11 1.85
CA ARG A 99 -2.33 -9.45 3.29
C ARG A 99 -1.07 -8.94 3.99
N SER A 100 -0.93 -9.23 5.28
CA SER A 100 0.30 -8.98 6.04
C SER A 100 1.52 -9.55 5.32
N ALA A 101 2.63 -8.84 5.34
CA ALA A 101 3.89 -9.19 4.68
C ALA A 101 3.84 -9.33 3.15
N ASN A 102 2.79 -8.88 2.48
CA ASN A 102 2.65 -8.92 1.03
C ASN A 102 2.44 -7.53 0.45
N GLU A 103 3.01 -7.32 -0.71
CA GLU A 103 2.76 -6.15 -1.57
C GLU A 103 2.51 -6.62 -3.01
N TYR A 104 1.91 -5.78 -3.82
CA TYR A 104 1.56 -6.16 -5.18
C TYR A 104 1.66 -4.98 -6.16
N TRP A 105 2.32 -5.21 -7.29
CA TRP A 105 2.32 -4.29 -8.42
C TRP A 105 1.18 -4.58 -9.37
N LEU A 106 0.28 -3.63 -9.54
CA LEU A 106 -0.89 -3.70 -10.39
C LEU A 106 -0.71 -2.78 -11.60
N SER A 107 -0.90 -3.33 -12.81
CA SER A 107 -1.09 -2.53 -14.02
C SER A 107 -2.57 -2.40 -14.31
N LEU A 108 -3.07 -1.17 -14.33
CA LEU A 108 -4.46 -0.86 -14.66
C LEU A 108 -4.69 -0.81 -16.17
N PRO A 109 -5.97 -0.92 -16.65
CA PRO A 109 -6.31 -0.94 -18.07
C PRO A 109 -5.87 0.30 -18.86
N ASP A 110 -5.69 1.44 -18.20
CA ASP A 110 -5.23 2.71 -18.80
C ASP A 110 -3.71 2.84 -18.86
N GLY A 111 -2.96 1.82 -18.40
CA GLY A 111 -1.51 1.83 -18.29
C GLY A 111 -0.97 2.52 -17.03
N SER A 112 -1.83 2.94 -16.11
CA SER A 112 -1.41 3.37 -14.78
C SER A 112 -0.83 2.20 -14.00
N LEU A 113 0.19 2.47 -13.17
CA LEU A 113 0.78 1.49 -12.27
C LEU A 113 0.42 1.84 -10.83
N VAL A 114 0.04 0.84 -10.05
CA VAL A 114 -0.30 0.97 -8.64
C VAL A 114 0.49 -0.05 -7.85
N HIS A 115 1.26 0.40 -6.88
CA HIS A 115 1.93 -0.46 -5.92
C HIS A 115 1.09 -0.53 -4.64
N LEU A 116 0.57 -1.70 -4.33
CA LEU A 116 -0.24 -1.95 -3.15
C LEU A 116 0.67 -2.40 -2.01
N ASN A 117 0.63 -1.71 -0.89
CA ASN A 117 1.31 -2.11 0.32
C ASN A 117 0.55 -3.26 1.02
N TYR A 118 1.05 -3.78 2.14
CA TYR A 118 0.37 -4.84 2.91
C TYR A 118 -1.03 -4.40 3.39
N ASN A 119 -1.92 -5.36 3.64
CA ASN A 119 -3.30 -5.13 4.11
C ASN A 119 -4.04 -4.06 3.31
N THR A 120 -3.91 -4.12 1.99
CA THR A 120 -4.48 -3.13 1.07
C THR A 120 -5.42 -3.82 0.11
N ARG A 121 -6.55 -3.16 -0.18
CA ARG A 121 -7.53 -3.58 -1.16
C ARG A 121 -7.78 -2.49 -2.17
N VAL A 122 -7.74 -2.86 -3.46
CA VAL A 122 -8.13 -1.99 -4.57
C VAL A 122 -9.24 -2.67 -5.37
N ILE A 123 -10.26 -1.88 -5.74
CA ILE A 123 -11.32 -2.28 -6.66
C ILE A 123 -11.27 -1.34 -7.87
N TYR A 124 -11.35 -1.90 -9.06
CA TYR A 124 -11.27 -1.16 -10.32
C TYR A 124 -12.05 -1.90 -11.42
N PRO A 125 -12.54 -1.23 -12.46
CA PRO A 125 -13.24 -1.86 -13.57
C PRO A 125 -12.23 -2.57 -14.51
N GLU A 126 -12.66 -3.66 -15.15
CA GLU A 126 -11.87 -4.36 -16.19
C GLU A 126 -11.49 -3.44 -17.36
N VAL A 127 -12.34 -2.46 -17.65
CA VAL A 127 -12.11 -1.39 -18.65
C VAL A 127 -12.68 -0.09 -18.12
N PHE A 128 -11.93 0.99 -18.19
CA PHE A 128 -12.45 2.32 -17.87
C PHE A 128 -13.37 2.80 -19.02
N VAL A 129 -14.67 2.84 -18.74
CA VAL A 129 -15.68 3.39 -19.62
C VAL A 129 -16.32 4.61 -18.97
N GLY A 130 -16.52 5.69 -19.69
CA GLY A 130 -17.12 6.89 -19.13
C GLY A 130 -16.18 8.08 -19.08
N GLN A 131 -16.54 9.07 -18.27
CA GLN A 131 -15.82 10.35 -18.19
C GLN A 131 -14.67 10.36 -17.18
N THR A 132 -14.63 9.36 -16.31
CA THR A 132 -13.62 9.22 -15.25
C THR A 132 -13.02 7.81 -15.25
N ARG A 133 -11.85 7.68 -14.64
CA ARG A 133 -11.16 6.41 -14.37
C ARG A 133 -11.19 6.18 -12.87
N ASP A 134 -12.23 5.49 -12.42
CA ASP A 134 -12.55 5.36 -10.99
C ASP A 134 -11.96 4.10 -10.40
N VAL A 135 -11.32 4.23 -9.23
CA VAL A 135 -10.83 3.11 -8.40
C VAL A 135 -11.19 3.36 -6.94
N ILE A 136 -11.38 2.28 -6.18
CA ILE A 136 -11.66 2.33 -4.74
C ILE A 136 -10.46 1.78 -4.00
N LEU A 137 -10.01 2.46 -2.95
CA LEU A 137 -8.86 2.08 -2.14
C LEU A 137 -9.23 1.95 -0.66
N GLU A 138 -8.84 0.82 -0.07
CA GLU A 138 -8.75 0.59 1.38
C GLU A 138 -7.32 0.14 1.69
N GLY A 139 -6.60 0.81 2.59
CA GLY A 139 -5.19 0.52 2.91
C GLY A 139 -4.22 1.56 2.36
N GLU A 140 -3.07 1.15 1.86
CA GLU A 140 -2.05 2.07 1.35
C GLU A 140 -1.55 1.66 -0.04
N ALA A 141 -1.52 2.64 -0.94
CA ALA A 141 -1.03 2.43 -2.30
C ALA A 141 -0.27 3.65 -2.84
N TYR A 142 0.77 3.35 -3.61
CA TYR A 142 1.51 4.32 -4.41
C TYR A 142 1.02 4.26 -5.86
N PHE A 143 0.63 5.40 -6.39
CA PHE A 143 0.06 5.54 -7.71
C PHE A 143 1.02 6.25 -8.67
N MET A 144 1.25 5.67 -9.84
CA MET A 144 1.87 6.30 -11.01
C MET A 144 0.83 6.33 -12.13
N VAL A 145 0.04 7.39 -12.14
CA VAL A 145 -1.12 7.51 -13.04
C VAL A 145 -0.70 7.94 -14.43
N ALA A 146 -1.19 7.23 -15.45
CA ALA A 146 -1.01 7.58 -16.85
C ALA A 146 -1.68 8.94 -17.18
N LYS A 147 -0.97 9.77 -17.98
CA LYS A 147 -1.47 11.10 -18.33
C LYS A 147 -2.66 11.04 -19.26
N ASP A 148 -3.81 11.47 -18.79
CA ASP A 148 -4.99 11.75 -19.59
C ASP A 148 -5.75 12.97 -19.03
N ARG A 149 -5.78 14.06 -19.81
CA ARG A 149 -6.45 15.31 -19.43
C ARG A 149 -7.96 15.28 -19.65
N ARG A 150 -8.46 14.33 -20.44
CA ARG A 150 -9.88 14.24 -20.79
C ARG A 150 -10.66 13.37 -19.79
N HIS A 151 -9.99 12.33 -19.26
CA HIS A 151 -10.61 11.39 -18.33
C HIS A 151 -9.80 11.43 -17.04
N PRO A 152 -10.21 12.22 -16.04
CA PRO A 152 -9.54 12.24 -14.74
C PRO A 152 -9.55 10.87 -14.09
N PHE A 153 -8.48 10.58 -13.37
CA PHE A 153 -8.37 9.39 -12.52
C PHE A 153 -8.81 9.75 -11.11
N VAL A 154 -9.74 9.00 -10.56
CA VAL A 154 -10.35 9.29 -9.26
C VAL A 154 -10.15 8.10 -8.32
N VAL A 155 -9.49 8.34 -7.20
CA VAL A 155 -9.38 7.36 -6.12
C VAL A 155 -10.41 7.68 -5.05
N HIS A 156 -11.32 6.76 -4.83
CA HIS A 156 -12.34 6.84 -3.78
C HIS A 156 -11.83 6.16 -2.52
N THR A 157 -11.97 6.84 -1.39
CA THR A 157 -11.69 6.33 -0.05
C THR A 157 -12.87 6.61 0.87
N ALA A 158 -12.86 6.06 2.07
CA ALA A 158 -13.89 6.34 3.08
C ALA A 158 -13.95 7.83 3.48
N ALA A 159 -12.81 8.54 3.41
CA ALA A 159 -12.68 9.93 3.80
C ALA A 159 -12.99 10.95 2.69
N GLY A 160 -13.01 10.52 1.42
CA GLY A 160 -13.24 11.39 0.27
C GLY A 160 -12.63 10.90 -1.02
N GLU A 161 -12.54 11.80 -1.98
CA GLU A 161 -12.04 11.54 -3.33
C GLU A 161 -10.72 12.25 -3.59
N THR A 162 -9.83 11.58 -4.32
CA THR A 162 -8.58 12.14 -4.82
C THR A 162 -8.59 12.09 -6.34
N ARG A 163 -8.55 13.24 -7.01
CA ARG A 163 -8.65 13.39 -8.46
C ARG A 163 -7.34 13.87 -9.08
N VAL A 164 -6.90 13.19 -10.15
CA VAL A 164 -5.64 13.49 -10.83
C VAL A 164 -5.75 13.31 -12.36
N TYR A 165 -4.77 13.85 -13.11
CA TYR A 165 -4.71 13.78 -14.58
C TYR A 165 -3.39 13.19 -15.09
N GLY A 166 -2.56 12.62 -14.24
CA GLY A 166 -1.25 12.07 -14.58
C GLY A 166 -0.19 12.47 -13.56
N THR A 167 -0.21 11.82 -12.43
CA THR A 167 0.38 12.26 -11.17
C THR A 167 1.02 11.07 -10.47
N GLU A 168 2.08 11.30 -9.69
CA GLU A 168 2.66 10.35 -8.77
C GLU A 168 2.37 10.77 -7.33
N PHE A 169 1.77 9.87 -6.55
CA PHE A 169 1.32 10.17 -5.19
C PHE A 169 1.11 8.88 -4.37
N ASN A 170 1.12 9.04 -3.06
CA ASN A 170 0.77 7.99 -2.09
C ASN A 170 -0.56 8.31 -1.42
N ILE A 171 -1.37 7.31 -1.17
CA ILE A 171 -2.54 7.39 -0.28
C ILE A 171 -2.43 6.30 0.77
N ASN A 172 -2.62 6.68 2.04
CA ASN A 172 -2.70 5.77 3.17
C ASN A 172 -4.01 6.00 3.95
N THR A 173 -4.83 4.94 4.07
CA THR A 173 -6.14 4.97 4.75
C THR A 173 -6.19 4.05 5.97
N ARG A 174 -5.04 3.59 6.48
CA ARG A 174 -4.99 2.55 7.53
C ARG A 174 -5.37 3.01 8.91
N GLU A 175 -5.14 4.28 9.19
CA GLU A 175 -5.46 4.89 10.47
C GLU A 175 -6.78 5.65 10.38
N ASP A 176 -7.17 6.30 11.47
CA ASP A 176 -8.38 7.14 11.50
C ASP A 176 -8.31 8.34 10.54
N THR A 177 -7.10 8.65 10.05
CA THR A 177 -6.81 9.74 9.13
C THR A 177 -6.40 9.18 7.78
N THR A 178 -7.02 9.63 6.69
CA THR A 178 -6.53 9.34 5.35
C THR A 178 -5.49 10.37 4.94
N GLU A 179 -4.29 9.92 4.61
CA GLU A 179 -3.20 10.77 4.16
C GLU A 179 -3.01 10.67 2.65
N VAL A 180 -2.89 11.81 1.98
CA VAL A 180 -2.58 11.93 0.55
C VAL A 180 -1.31 12.74 0.40
N VAL A 181 -0.24 12.14 -0.12
CA VAL A 181 1.07 12.78 -0.30
C VAL A 181 1.39 12.92 -1.77
N LEU A 182 1.61 14.15 -2.23
CA LEU A 182 1.91 14.43 -3.63
C LEU A 182 3.41 14.46 -3.89
N VAL A 183 3.87 13.56 -4.76
CA VAL A 183 5.28 13.49 -5.20
C VAL A 183 5.50 14.33 -6.46
N ARG A 184 4.66 14.15 -7.49
CA ARG A 184 4.80 14.85 -8.77
C ARG A 184 3.46 15.05 -9.46
N GLY A 185 3.23 16.24 -10.01
CA GLY A 185 2.02 16.58 -10.74
C GLY A 185 1.12 17.53 -9.98
N SER A 186 -0.18 17.28 -9.98
CA SER A 186 -1.18 18.03 -9.21
C SER A 186 -2.30 17.12 -8.78
N ILE A 187 -2.84 17.37 -7.60
CA ILE A 187 -3.95 16.62 -7.01
C ILE A 187 -5.04 17.58 -6.58
N SER A 188 -6.28 17.18 -6.78
CA SER A 188 -7.44 17.73 -6.12
C SER A 188 -7.99 16.69 -5.14
N VAL A 189 -8.11 17.06 -3.88
CA VAL A 189 -8.68 16.22 -2.80
C VAL A 189 -10.00 16.84 -2.36
N THR A 190 -11.07 16.05 -2.37
CA THR A 190 -12.41 16.45 -1.91
C THR A 190 -12.82 15.56 -0.74
N PRO A 191 -12.78 16.04 0.51
CA PRO A 191 -13.28 15.29 1.65
C PRO A 191 -14.78 14.99 1.51
N THR A 192 -15.24 13.88 2.10
CA THR A 192 -16.68 13.58 2.17
C THR A 192 -17.41 14.73 2.86
N ASN A 193 -18.36 15.39 2.16
CA ASN A 193 -19.07 16.58 2.61
C ASN A 193 -18.18 17.82 2.88
N GLY A 194 -16.96 17.85 2.33
CA GLY A 194 -16.02 18.96 2.45
C GLY A 194 -15.85 19.75 1.15
N SER A 195 -14.97 20.74 1.17
CA SER A 195 -14.57 21.52 0.01
C SER A 195 -13.28 20.97 -0.62
N GLU A 196 -13.21 21.09 -1.93
CA GLU A 196 -12.02 20.71 -2.72
C GLU A 196 -10.78 21.48 -2.28
N GLN A 197 -9.65 20.75 -2.18
CA GLN A 197 -8.33 21.28 -1.87
C GLN A 197 -7.33 20.86 -2.94
N MET A 198 -6.51 21.79 -3.41
CA MET A 198 -5.46 21.51 -4.38
C MET A 198 -4.12 21.31 -3.69
N LEU A 199 -3.38 20.27 -4.08
CA LEU A 199 -2.03 20.00 -3.60
C LEU A 199 -1.01 20.30 -4.71
N THR A 200 0.16 20.80 -4.28
CA THR A 200 1.38 20.91 -5.08
C THR A 200 2.42 19.89 -4.60
N PRO A 201 3.42 19.52 -5.44
CA PRO A 201 4.46 18.58 -5.04
C PRO A 201 5.14 18.97 -3.74
N GLY A 202 5.38 18.00 -2.84
CA GLY A 202 5.91 18.21 -1.50
C GLY A 202 4.84 18.52 -0.45
N GLN A 203 3.55 18.43 -0.81
CA GLN A 203 2.46 18.63 0.14
C GLN A 203 1.78 17.32 0.52
N LYS A 204 1.37 17.26 1.78
CA LYS A 204 0.50 16.23 2.35
C LYS A 204 -0.85 16.86 2.74
N CYS A 205 -1.94 16.17 2.40
CA CYS A 205 -3.28 16.41 2.93
C CYS A 205 -3.65 15.28 3.88
N SER A 206 -3.96 15.62 5.12
CA SER A 206 -4.50 14.71 6.12
C SER A 206 -6.00 14.93 6.24
N LEU A 207 -6.79 13.92 5.84
CA LEU A 207 -8.24 13.94 5.86
C LEU A 207 -8.75 13.39 7.19
N PHE A 208 -9.40 14.22 7.97
CA PHE A 208 -10.04 13.83 9.23
C PHE A 208 -11.32 14.66 9.43
N ASN A 209 -12.43 14.01 9.82
CA ASN A 209 -13.72 14.66 10.08
C ASN A 209 -14.18 15.62 8.95
N ALA A 210 -14.12 15.17 7.70
CA ALA A 210 -14.47 15.94 6.50
C ALA A 210 -13.64 17.23 6.28
N GLN A 211 -12.48 17.31 6.88
CA GLN A 211 -11.52 18.41 6.69
C GLN A 211 -10.21 17.88 6.11
N CYS A 212 -9.54 18.69 5.29
CA CYS A 212 -8.20 18.44 4.80
C CYS A 212 -7.25 19.44 5.47
N SER A 213 -6.32 18.94 6.28
CA SER A 213 -5.18 19.70 6.76
C SER A 213 -4.03 19.58 5.78
N LEU A 214 -3.55 20.70 5.25
CA LEU A 214 -2.42 20.75 4.32
C LEU A 214 -1.14 21.11 5.07
N GLU A 215 -0.06 20.38 4.76
CA GLU A 215 1.27 20.69 5.27
C GLU A 215 2.35 20.41 4.21
N GLU A 216 3.44 21.18 4.25
CA GLU A 216 4.66 20.89 3.48
C GLU A 216 5.43 19.80 4.18
N VAL A 217 5.82 18.75 3.43
CA VAL A 217 6.53 17.60 3.99
C VAL A 217 7.70 17.18 3.11
N ASP A 218 8.70 16.55 3.71
CA ASP A 218 9.59 15.68 2.96
C ASP A 218 8.78 14.43 2.56
N THR A 219 8.67 14.17 1.27
CA THR A 219 7.90 13.04 0.77
C THR A 219 8.60 11.69 0.97
N ALA A 220 9.92 11.68 1.17
CA ALA A 220 10.71 10.46 1.24
C ALA A 220 10.21 9.46 2.30
N PRO A 221 9.90 9.83 3.56
CA PRO A 221 9.37 8.90 4.55
C PRO A 221 8.06 8.22 4.14
N TYR A 222 7.20 8.95 3.40
CA TYR A 222 5.88 8.46 3.00
C TYR A 222 5.90 7.50 1.80
N VAL A 223 6.98 7.55 1.01
CA VAL A 223 7.05 6.78 -0.25
C VAL A 223 8.23 5.80 -0.31
N ALA A 224 9.13 5.83 0.68
CA ALA A 224 10.31 4.99 0.73
C ALA A 224 9.98 3.49 0.68
N TRP A 225 8.83 3.10 1.24
CA TRP A 225 8.34 1.73 1.18
C TRP A 225 8.17 1.22 -0.27
N ASN A 226 7.81 2.11 -1.20
CA ASN A 226 7.68 1.80 -2.63
C ASN A 226 9.03 1.44 -3.28
N THR A 227 10.15 1.84 -2.69
CA THR A 227 11.51 1.52 -3.14
C THR A 227 12.21 0.48 -2.27
N GLY A 228 11.49 -0.12 -1.34
CA GLY A 228 12.00 -1.21 -0.49
C GLY A 228 12.73 -0.75 0.76
N THR A 229 12.43 0.45 1.25
CA THR A 229 13.04 1.02 2.45
C THR A 229 11.96 1.43 3.45
N PHE A 230 12.16 1.13 4.72
CA PHE A 230 11.44 1.78 5.81
C PHE A 230 12.24 3.01 6.24
N VAL A 231 11.62 4.17 6.29
CA VAL A 231 12.19 5.40 6.81
C VAL A 231 11.44 5.82 8.06
N PHE A 232 12.15 5.96 9.14
CA PHE A 232 11.61 6.39 10.43
C PHE A 232 12.31 7.68 10.86
N ASP A 233 11.53 8.68 11.23
CA ASP A 233 12.05 9.96 11.74
C ASP A 233 11.44 10.24 13.11
N ASN A 234 12.25 10.07 14.15
CA ASN A 234 11.87 10.31 15.54
C ASN A 234 10.56 9.65 15.97
N VAL A 235 10.35 8.39 15.53
CA VAL A 235 9.13 7.64 15.85
C VAL A 235 9.29 6.84 17.15
N PRO A 236 8.23 6.69 17.97
CA PRO A 236 8.25 5.79 19.12
C PRO A 236 8.54 4.35 18.68
N LEU A 237 9.32 3.62 19.49
CA LEU A 237 9.71 2.24 19.18
C LEU A 237 8.50 1.31 19.07
N GLN A 238 7.43 1.57 19.81
CA GLN A 238 6.15 0.87 19.66
C GLN A 238 5.65 0.96 18.22
N GLN A 239 5.56 2.17 17.66
CA GLN A 239 5.06 2.38 16.31
C GLN A 239 5.96 1.73 15.25
N LEU A 240 7.28 1.84 15.41
CA LEU A 240 8.24 1.17 14.53
C LEU A 240 8.03 -0.35 14.56
N MET A 241 7.95 -0.94 15.75
CA MET A 241 7.79 -2.38 15.91
C MET A 241 6.43 -2.88 15.42
N ASP A 242 5.38 -2.07 15.49
CA ASP A 242 4.06 -2.38 14.92
C ASP A 242 4.17 -2.49 13.39
N VAL A 243 4.86 -1.56 12.72
CA VAL A 243 5.11 -1.63 11.26
C VAL A 243 5.90 -2.89 10.90
N LEU A 244 6.99 -3.17 11.60
CA LEU A 244 7.83 -4.34 11.33
C LEU A 244 7.10 -5.66 11.63
N SER A 245 6.30 -5.72 12.70
CA SER A 245 5.52 -6.90 13.06
C SER A 245 4.50 -7.27 11.97
N HIS A 246 3.82 -6.26 11.43
CA HIS A 246 2.90 -6.46 10.29
C HIS A 246 3.61 -6.91 9.02
N TRP A 247 4.81 -6.37 8.75
CA TRP A 247 5.57 -6.71 7.55
C TRP A 247 6.23 -8.08 7.63
N TYR A 248 6.88 -8.40 8.75
CA TYR A 248 7.61 -9.65 8.92
C TYR A 248 6.78 -10.78 9.54
N GLY A 249 5.59 -10.50 10.06
CA GLY A 249 4.66 -11.49 10.60
C GLY A 249 5.12 -12.09 11.95
N PHE A 250 5.62 -11.25 12.88
CA PHE A 250 6.00 -11.67 14.23
C PHE A 250 5.20 -10.93 15.29
N GLU A 251 5.19 -11.47 16.51
CA GLU A 251 4.63 -10.81 17.68
C GLU A 251 5.70 -10.01 18.43
N VAL A 252 5.29 -8.92 19.08
CA VAL A 252 6.18 -8.05 19.88
C VAL A 252 5.71 -8.00 21.31
N SER A 253 6.67 -8.13 22.24
CA SER A 253 6.44 -7.97 23.67
C SER A 253 7.44 -6.97 24.25
N PHE A 254 6.94 -5.91 24.87
CA PHE A 254 7.76 -4.95 25.60
C PHE A 254 7.72 -5.27 27.09
N VAL A 255 8.87 -5.37 27.71
CA VAL A 255 8.99 -5.64 29.15
C VAL A 255 8.69 -4.39 29.99
N SER A 256 8.97 -3.19 29.43
CA SER A 256 8.73 -1.93 30.13
C SER A 256 8.08 -0.88 29.21
N GLU A 257 7.33 0.05 29.82
CA GLU A 257 6.75 1.19 29.10
C GLU A 257 7.85 2.15 28.61
N GLU A 258 8.94 2.29 29.38
CA GLU A 258 10.09 3.11 28.98
C GLU A 258 10.70 2.63 27.64
N ALA A 259 10.75 1.34 27.41
CA ALA A 259 11.23 0.78 26.13
C ALA A 259 10.30 1.12 24.97
N ARG A 260 8.97 1.18 25.18
CA ARG A 260 7.99 1.58 24.15
C ARG A 260 8.17 3.00 23.67
N GLU A 261 8.44 3.89 24.62
CA GLU A 261 8.56 5.34 24.39
C GLU A 261 9.94 5.76 23.85
N LYS A 262 10.92 4.85 23.75
CA LYS A 262 12.17 5.16 23.08
C LYS A 262 11.94 5.48 21.61
N HIS A 263 12.68 6.47 21.11
CA HIS A 263 12.52 6.91 19.74
C HIS A 263 13.63 6.37 18.84
N PHE A 264 13.28 6.14 17.59
CA PHE A 264 14.19 5.68 16.55
C PHE A 264 14.15 6.62 15.35
N THR A 265 15.33 6.95 14.83
CA THR A 265 15.52 7.61 13.55
C THR A 265 16.49 6.78 12.71
N GLY A 266 16.11 6.43 11.50
CA GLY A 266 16.97 5.66 10.60
C GLY A 266 16.22 5.07 9.41
N GLU A 267 17.01 4.46 8.53
CA GLU A 267 16.51 3.73 7.35
C GLU A 267 16.80 2.24 7.54
N LEU A 268 15.81 1.40 7.22
CA LEU A 268 15.90 -0.05 7.35
C LEU A 268 15.50 -0.69 6.01
N ASP A 269 16.25 -1.72 5.60
CA ASP A 269 15.94 -2.49 4.40
C ASP A 269 14.64 -3.29 4.61
N ARG A 270 13.64 -3.02 3.78
CA ARG A 270 12.32 -3.66 3.85
C ARG A 270 12.36 -5.14 3.42
N TYR A 271 13.24 -5.48 2.49
CA TYR A 271 13.36 -6.83 1.95
C TYR A 271 14.49 -7.64 2.59
N GLY A 272 15.26 -7.01 3.46
CA GLY A 272 16.31 -7.64 4.23
C GLY A 272 15.80 -8.67 5.22
N SER A 273 16.72 -9.44 5.82
CA SER A 273 16.37 -10.28 6.96
C SER A 273 16.10 -9.41 8.19
N ILE A 274 15.20 -9.86 9.07
CA ILE A 274 14.83 -9.12 10.29
C ILE A 274 16.00 -8.97 11.27
N LYS A 275 16.96 -9.90 11.29
CA LYS A 275 18.06 -9.93 12.27
C LYS A 275 18.94 -8.68 12.21
N PRO A 276 19.52 -8.26 11.06
CA PRO A 276 20.27 -7.00 10.97
C PRO A 276 19.42 -5.78 11.35
N THR A 277 18.13 -5.81 11.04
CA THR A 277 17.19 -4.76 11.40
C THR A 277 17.05 -4.64 12.93
N LEU A 278 16.86 -5.76 13.64
CA LEU A 278 16.80 -5.78 15.10
C LEU A 278 18.13 -5.36 15.73
N GLU A 279 19.26 -5.80 15.16
CA GLU A 279 20.59 -5.37 15.63
C GLU A 279 20.81 -3.86 15.47
N ALA A 280 20.36 -3.27 14.35
CA ALA A 280 20.42 -1.83 14.13
C ALA A 280 19.55 -1.07 15.16
N ILE A 281 18.34 -1.55 15.40
CA ILE A 281 17.42 -0.95 16.39
C ILE A 281 18.05 -1.04 17.80
N ALA A 282 18.57 -2.21 18.18
CA ALA A 282 19.24 -2.41 19.47
C ALA A 282 20.41 -1.44 19.68
N ASN A 283 21.25 -1.29 18.65
CA ASN A 283 22.42 -0.40 18.70
C ASN A 283 22.04 1.07 18.87
N VAL A 284 20.97 1.52 18.18
CA VAL A 284 20.51 2.92 18.23
C VAL A 284 19.80 3.22 19.55
N THR A 285 18.95 2.31 20.02
CA THR A 285 18.11 2.52 21.21
C THR A 285 18.80 2.16 22.52
N GLY A 286 19.85 1.32 22.45
CA GLY A 286 20.55 0.76 23.61
C GLY A 286 19.72 -0.29 24.36
N LEU A 287 18.70 -0.86 23.69
CA LEU A 287 17.83 -1.89 24.25
C LEU A 287 18.30 -3.29 23.84
N HIS A 288 17.93 -4.30 24.62
CA HIS A 288 18.10 -5.70 24.27
C HIS A 288 16.86 -6.22 23.53
N LEU A 289 17.07 -6.71 22.28
CA LEU A 289 16.03 -7.32 21.46
C LEU A 289 16.41 -8.79 21.22
N TYR A 290 15.55 -9.70 21.65
CA TYR A 290 15.75 -11.14 21.46
C TYR A 290 14.45 -11.87 21.13
N ILE A 291 14.56 -13.10 20.64
CA ILE A 291 13.39 -13.91 20.28
C ILE A 291 13.11 -14.91 21.39
N GLU A 292 11.92 -14.88 21.94
CA GLU A 292 11.43 -15.84 22.93
C GLU A 292 10.02 -16.31 22.56
N ASN A 293 9.82 -17.64 22.52
CA ASN A 293 8.53 -18.28 22.18
C ASN A 293 7.89 -17.79 20.85
N GLY A 294 8.70 -17.34 19.90
CA GLY A 294 8.22 -16.85 18.58
C GLY A 294 7.85 -15.37 18.57
N ALA A 295 7.98 -14.67 19.68
CA ALA A 295 7.83 -13.22 19.78
C ALA A 295 9.20 -12.53 19.91
N ILE A 296 9.28 -11.27 19.46
CA ILE A 296 10.42 -10.39 19.72
C ILE A 296 10.16 -9.71 21.06
N VAL A 297 11.04 -9.97 22.02
CA VAL A 297 11.01 -9.37 23.36
C VAL A 297 11.98 -8.20 23.40
N ILE A 298 11.54 -7.08 23.97
CA ILE A 298 12.31 -5.82 24.07
C ILE A 298 12.40 -5.40 25.51
N GLU A 299 13.64 -5.30 26.00
CA GLU A 299 13.94 -4.89 27.37
C GLU A 299 15.10 -3.89 27.45
N ASN A 300 15.24 -3.22 28.61
CA ASN A 300 16.31 -2.24 28.88
C ASN A 300 17.66 -2.92 29.08
#